data_1584c7fc263ca10aff6b26439b097c47
#
_entry.id   1584c7fc263ca10aff6b26439b097c47
#
_cell.length_a   1.000
_cell.length_b   1.000
_cell.length_c   1.000
_cell.angle_alpha   90.00
_cell.angle_beta   90.00
_cell.angle_gamma   90.00
#
_symmetry.space_group_name_H-M   'P 1'
#
loop_
_entity.id
_entity.type
_entity.pdbx_description
1 polymer ?
#
loop_
_entity_poly.entity_id
_entity_poly.type
_entity_poly.pdbx_seq_one_letter_code
_entity_poly.pdbx_strand_id
1 'polypeptide(L)'
;MAMTYVISKYLDEKTAINVRNIAANLEDQRWIRRNELTPPRQVENSTCAYDFCGHSQMPKHAVDFLKNIAPKFEEHRLAEIAINRYNIGDYLGKHKDFDHYRKNLVISLQDSDNGVYIHDDDTFVKDVIGQGVCIDGIGPVHSVAPVNRKRYSLVYLYE
;
A
#
# COMPACT_ATOMS: atom_id res chain seq x y z
N MET A 1 -4.35 22.04 -11.16
CA MET A 1 -3.18 21.16 -11.19
C MET A 1 -3.64 19.74 -11.44
N ALA A 2 -3.01 19.02 -12.35
CA ALA A 2 -3.38 17.65 -12.63
C ALA A 2 -3.10 16.76 -11.41
N MET A 3 -3.99 15.81 -11.15
CA MET A 3 -3.76 14.79 -10.13
C MET A 3 -2.62 13.87 -10.57
N THR A 4 -1.76 13.52 -9.63
CA THR A 4 -0.54 12.76 -9.90
C THR A 4 -0.69 11.32 -9.42
N TYR A 5 -1.77 10.67 -9.83
CA TYR A 5 -1.96 9.24 -9.56
C TYR A 5 -2.68 8.56 -10.71
N VAL A 6 -2.48 7.26 -10.81
CA VAL A 6 -3.10 6.41 -11.84
C VAL A 6 -3.66 5.16 -11.16
N ILE A 7 -4.88 4.79 -11.54
CA ILE A 7 -5.51 3.55 -11.10
C ILE A 7 -5.41 2.56 -12.26
N SER A 8 -4.85 1.38 -12.00
CA SER A 8 -4.70 0.36 -13.04
C SER A 8 -4.62 -1.03 -12.41
N LYS A 9 -4.81 -2.08 -13.22
CA LYS A 9 -4.60 -3.45 -12.79
C LYS A 9 -3.11 -3.78 -12.98
N TYR A 10 -2.42 -4.08 -11.88
CA TYR A 10 -0.99 -4.36 -11.88
C TYR A 10 -0.66 -5.85 -11.73
N LEU A 11 -1.54 -6.61 -11.12
CA LEU A 11 -1.38 -8.05 -10.94
C LEU A 11 -2.63 -8.75 -11.43
N ASP A 12 -2.47 -9.93 -12.05
CA ASP A 12 -3.62 -10.76 -12.31
C ASP A 12 -4.15 -11.36 -10.99
N GLU A 13 -5.37 -11.87 -11.01
CA GLU A 13 -6.04 -12.36 -9.82
C GLU A 13 -5.25 -13.50 -9.17
N LYS A 14 -4.74 -14.44 -9.95
CA LYS A 14 -3.97 -15.57 -9.44
C LYS A 14 -2.71 -15.12 -8.70
N THR A 15 -1.95 -14.19 -9.28
CA THR A 15 -0.75 -13.65 -8.67
C THR A 15 -1.08 -12.89 -7.39
N ALA A 16 -2.13 -12.08 -7.40
CA ALA A 16 -2.56 -11.33 -6.22
C ALA A 16 -3.01 -12.26 -5.08
N ILE A 17 -3.70 -13.36 -5.40
CA ILE A 17 -4.06 -14.38 -4.40
C ILE A 17 -2.80 -15.02 -3.81
N ASN A 18 -1.80 -15.33 -4.63
CA ASN A 18 -0.54 -15.89 -4.14
C ASN A 18 0.15 -14.92 -3.18
N VAL A 19 0.17 -13.63 -3.48
CA VAL A 19 0.75 -12.61 -2.58
C VAL A 19 -0.06 -12.53 -1.28
N ARG A 20 -1.39 -12.54 -1.37
CA ARG A 20 -2.24 -12.55 -0.18
C ARG A 20 -1.95 -13.76 0.71
N ASN A 21 -1.74 -14.93 0.12
CA ASN A 21 -1.40 -16.15 0.87
C ASN A 21 -0.04 -16.03 1.55
N ILE A 22 0.95 -15.40 0.89
CA ILE A 22 2.24 -15.09 1.51
C ILE A 22 2.00 -14.21 2.74
N ALA A 23 1.23 -13.14 2.59
CA ALA A 23 0.93 -12.22 3.69
C ALA A 23 0.24 -12.93 4.87
N ALA A 24 -0.78 -13.74 4.57
CA ALA A 24 -1.54 -14.48 5.58
C ALA A 24 -0.70 -15.51 6.34
N ASN A 25 0.40 -15.97 5.76
CA ASN A 25 1.29 -16.96 6.35
C ASN A 25 2.55 -16.36 6.97
N LEU A 26 2.72 -15.05 6.95
CA LEU A 26 3.82 -14.40 7.65
C LEU A 26 3.65 -14.56 9.17
N GLU A 27 4.73 -14.92 9.84
CA GLU A 27 4.74 -15.08 11.30
C GLU A 27 4.45 -13.74 11.99
N ASP A 28 3.75 -13.76 13.12
CA ASP A 28 3.31 -12.55 13.81
C ASP A 28 4.46 -11.61 14.15
N GLN A 29 5.63 -12.13 14.53
CA GLN A 29 6.78 -11.30 14.88
C GLN A 29 7.40 -10.55 13.69
N ARG A 30 6.99 -10.85 12.45
CA ARG A 30 7.46 -10.14 11.26
C ARG A 30 6.70 -8.84 11.02
N TRP A 31 5.58 -8.65 11.71
CA TRP A 31 4.75 -7.46 11.58
C TRP A 31 5.16 -6.40 12.61
N ILE A 32 5.25 -5.15 12.15
CA ILE A 32 5.52 -3.99 12.99
C ILE A 32 4.23 -3.19 13.07
N ARG A 33 3.74 -2.95 14.28
CA ARG A 33 2.54 -2.13 14.48
C ARG A 33 2.86 -0.66 14.23
N ARG A 34 2.09 -0.03 13.36
CA ARG A 34 2.17 1.40 13.07
C ARG A 34 0.97 2.09 13.72
N ASN A 35 1.22 3.11 14.52
CA ASN A 35 0.17 3.88 15.19
C ASN A 35 0.45 5.38 15.20
N GLU A 36 1.48 5.82 14.48
CA GLU A 36 1.84 7.23 14.37
C GLU A 36 2.07 7.64 12.93
N LEU A 37 1.57 8.82 12.59
CA LEU A 37 1.93 9.54 11.37
C LEU A 37 2.69 10.80 11.80
N THR A 38 3.85 11.02 11.22
CA THR A 38 4.70 12.17 11.55
C THR A 38 4.82 13.11 10.35
N PRO A 39 5.07 14.43 10.59
CA PRO A 39 5.38 15.34 9.50
C PRO A 39 6.62 14.85 8.71
N PRO A 40 6.68 15.08 7.38
CA PRO A 40 5.71 15.84 6.58
C PRO A 40 4.50 15.03 6.08
N ARG A 41 4.43 13.73 6.37
CA ARG A 41 3.32 12.88 5.91
C ARG A 41 2.01 13.19 6.60
N GLN A 42 2.03 13.51 7.89
CA GLN A 42 0.84 13.78 8.68
C GLN A 42 0.09 15.02 8.19
N VAL A 43 -1.23 14.92 8.08
CA VAL A 43 -2.14 16.01 7.71
C VAL A 43 -3.19 16.15 8.79
N GLU A 44 -3.44 17.37 9.26
CA GLU A 44 -4.51 17.68 10.24
C GLU A 44 -4.44 16.83 11.52
N ASN A 45 -3.24 16.57 12.03
CA ASN A 45 -3.02 15.75 13.23
C ASN A 45 -3.59 14.33 13.11
N SER A 46 -3.68 13.79 11.89
CA SER A 46 -4.18 12.45 11.65
C SER A 46 -3.29 11.39 12.29
N THR A 47 -3.86 10.23 12.52
CA THR A 47 -3.19 9.06 13.09
C THR A 47 -3.39 7.84 12.20
N CYS A 48 -2.82 6.72 12.60
CA CYS A 48 -3.02 5.45 11.93
C CYS A 48 -2.99 4.30 12.92
N ALA A 49 -3.48 3.16 12.48
CA ALA A 49 -3.37 1.91 13.20
C ALA A 49 -3.40 0.78 12.19
N TYR A 50 -2.26 0.18 11.89
CA TYR A 50 -2.14 -0.95 10.98
C TYR A 50 -0.82 -1.66 11.21
N ASP A 51 -0.66 -2.84 10.63
CA ASP A 51 0.58 -3.61 10.70
C ASP A 51 1.36 -3.49 9.40
N PHE A 52 2.67 -3.37 9.52
CA PHE A 52 3.60 -3.18 8.40
C PHE A 52 4.64 -4.29 8.41
N CYS A 53 4.92 -4.87 7.25
CA CYS A 53 6.01 -5.81 7.06
C CYS A 53 6.82 -5.37 5.85
N GLY A 54 7.98 -4.78 6.09
CA GLY A 54 8.90 -4.37 5.03
C GLY A 54 9.74 -5.54 4.55
N HIS A 55 10.42 -5.38 3.41
CA HIS A 55 11.22 -6.45 2.83
C HIS A 55 12.34 -6.96 3.75
N SER A 56 12.84 -6.12 4.65
CA SER A 56 13.85 -6.55 5.64
C SER A 56 13.28 -7.46 6.73
N GLN A 57 11.97 -7.50 6.93
CA GLN A 57 11.30 -8.39 7.87
C GLN A 57 10.73 -9.65 7.22
N MET A 58 10.74 -9.74 5.90
CA MET A 58 10.18 -10.87 5.17
C MET A 58 11.21 -11.99 5.02
N PRO A 59 10.77 -13.26 4.90
CA PRO A 59 11.68 -14.32 4.51
C PRO A 59 12.16 -14.08 3.06
N LYS A 60 13.38 -14.56 2.78
CA LYS A 60 14.04 -14.32 1.48
C LYS A 60 13.19 -14.75 0.29
N HIS A 61 12.55 -15.92 0.38
CA HIS A 61 11.74 -16.44 -0.73
C HIS A 61 10.55 -15.51 -1.06
N ALA A 62 9.96 -14.87 -0.05
CA ALA A 62 8.87 -13.92 -0.25
C ALA A 62 9.40 -12.66 -0.96
N VAL A 63 10.54 -12.13 -0.51
CA VAL A 63 11.15 -10.97 -1.14
C VAL A 63 11.49 -11.25 -2.60
N ASP A 64 12.10 -12.40 -2.88
CA ASP A 64 12.48 -12.78 -4.24
C ASP A 64 11.25 -12.88 -5.16
N PHE A 65 10.17 -13.48 -4.68
CA PHE A 65 8.93 -13.57 -5.42
C PHE A 65 8.33 -12.19 -5.70
N LEU A 66 8.25 -11.34 -4.67
CA LEU A 66 7.66 -10.00 -4.80
C LEU A 66 8.48 -9.10 -5.72
N LYS A 67 9.81 -9.22 -5.70
CA LYS A 67 10.68 -8.52 -6.65
C LYS A 67 10.42 -8.98 -8.08
N ASN A 68 10.25 -10.28 -8.27
CA ASN A 68 10.09 -10.87 -9.60
C ASN A 68 8.79 -10.41 -10.28
N ILE A 69 7.73 -10.21 -9.52
CA ILE A 69 6.42 -9.78 -10.05
C ILE A 69 6.23 -8.26 -10.03
N ALA A 70 7.19 -7.50 -9.52
CA ALA A 70 7.06 -6.05 -9.38
C ALA A 70 6.90 -5.39 -10.76
N PRO A 71 5.91 -4.50 -10.92
CA PRO A 71 5.81 -3.70 -12.13
C PRO A 71 7.08 -2.89 -12.36
N LYS A 72 7.50 -2.78 -13.62
CA LYS A 72 8.66 -2.01 -14.00
C LYS A 72 8.22 -0.66 -14.53
N PHE A 73 8.86 0.39 -14.03
CA PHE A 73 8.67 1.74 -14.53
C PHE A 73 9.97 2.20 -15.16
N GLU A 74 9.87 2.72 -16.38
CA GLU A 74 11.02 3.26 -17.08
C GLU A 74 11.64 4.40 -16.27
N GLU A 75 12.96 4.42 -16.15
CA GLU A 75 13.73 5.44 -15.42
C GLU A 75 13.57 5.42 -13.89
N HIS A 76 12.89 4.42 -13.36
CA HIS A 76 12.72 4.29 -11.90
C HIS A 76 13.21 2.94 -11.43
N ARG A 77 13.86 2.94 -10.27
CA ARG A 77 14.39 1.73 -9.64
C ARG A 77 13.54 1.37 -8.43
N LEU A 78 13.21 0.08 -8.30
CA LEU A 78 12.52 -0.42 -7.11
C LEU A 78 13.42 -0.27 -5.88
N ALA A 79 12.96 0.48 -4.90
CA ALA A 79 13.71 0.77 -3.68
C ALA A 79 13.22 -0.05 -2.49
N GLU A 80 11.91 -0.16 -2.30
CA GLU A 80 11.34 -0.86 -1.16
C GLU A 80 10.10 -1.64 -1.52
N ILE A 81 9.87 -2.72 -0.78
CA ILE A 81 8.68 -3.57 -0.86
C ILE A 81 8.13 -3.71 0.54
N ALA A 82 6.81 -3.63 0.68
CA ALA A 82 6.14 -3.86 1.95
C ALA A 82 4.77 -4.45 1.74
N ILE A 83 4.26 -5.09 2.78
CA ILE A 83 2.85 -5.49 2.85
C ILE A 83 2.27 -4.80 4.08
N ASN A 84 1.10 -4.19 3.91
CA ASN A 84 0.33 -3.63 5.01
C ASN A 84 -0.82 -4.58 5.34
N ARG A 85 -1.06 -4.79 6.62
CA ARG A 85 -2.18 -5.58 7.13
C ARG A 85 -3.07 -4.70 7.99
N TYR A 86 -4.34 -4.64 7.61
CA TYR A 86 -5.36 -3.94 8.40
C TYR A 86 -6.25 -4.99 9.04
N ASN A 87 -6.24 -5.06 10.36
CA ASN A 87 -7.21 -5.86 11.12
C ASN A 87 -8.50 -5.07 11.23
N ILE A 88 -9.62 -5.72 11.58
CA ILE A 88 -10.91 -5.02 11.67
C ILE A 88 -10.79 -3.78 12.57
N GLY A 89 -11.19 -2.63 12.03
CA GLY A 89 -11.10 -1.34 12.70
C GLY A 89 -9.80 -0.57 12.43
N ASP A 90 -8.79 -1.21 11.87
CA ASP A 90 -7.54 -0.54 11.52
C ASP A 90 -7.76 0.46 10.38
N TYR A 91 -6.91 1.46 10.32
CA TYR A 91 -7.06 2.56 9.38
C TYR A 91 -5.72 3.26 9.13
N LEU A 92 -5.70 4.07 8.09
CA LEU A 92 -4.59 4.98 7.81
C LEU A 92 -5.17 6.36 7.55
N GLY A 93 -4.98 7.28 8.48
CA GLY A 93 -5.53 8.63 8.41
C GLY A 93 -4.99 9.44 7.24
N LYS A 94 -5.52 10.64 7.07
CA LYS A 94 -5.10 11.55 6.00
C LYS A 94 -3.59 11.76 6.03
N HIS A 95 -2.94 11.52 4.90
CA HIS A 95 -1.48 11.68 4.79
C HIS A 95 -1.07 11.96 3.35
N LYS A 96 0.17 12.38 3.22
CA LYS A 96 0.88 12.46 1.94
C LYS A 96 2.00 11.43 1.95
N ASP A 97 2.51 11.10 0.78
CA ASP A 97 3.63 10.17 0.66
C ASP A 97 4.97 10.87 0.87
N PHE A 98 6.04 10.10 0.95
CA PHE A 98 7.39 10.64 1.09
C PHE A 98 7.84 11.31 -0.21
N ASP A 99 8.59 12.39 -0.08
CA ASP A 99 9.08 13.18 -1.21
C ASP A 99 10.30 12.54 -1.91
N HIS A 100 10.96 11.58 -1.27
CA HIS A 100 12.16 10.94 -1.83
C HIS A 100 11.84 9.72 -2.71
N TYR A 101 10.60 9.28 -2.79
CA TYR A 101 10.17 8.25 -3.73
C TYR A 101 9.46 8.89 -4.91
N ARG A 102 9.78 8.42 -6.11
CA ARG A 102 9.18 8.92 -7.35
C ARG A 102 7.83 8.29 -7.64
N LYS A 103 7.66 7.03 -7.24
CA LYS A 103 6.39 6.32 -7.36
C LYS A 103 6.12 5.52 -6.11
N ASN A 104 4.89 5.60 -5.65
CA ASN A 104 4.36 4.82 -4.54
C ASN A 104 3.17 4.03 -5.09
N LEU A 105 3.36 2.73 -5.27
CA LEU A 105 2.33 1.84 -5.82
C LEU A 105 1.74 1.00 -4.71
N VAL A 106 0.43 1.09 -4.53
CA VAL A 106 -0.31 0.32 -3.53
C VAL A 106 -1.33 -0.55 -4.25
N ILE A 107 -1.20 -1.87 -4.12
CA ILE A 107 -2.03 -2.85 -4.82
C ILE A 107 -2.92 -3.58 -3.82
N SER A 108 -4.23 -3.61 -4.08
CA SER A 108 -5.20 -4.36 -3.26
C SER A 108 -5.06 -5.86 -3.50
N LEU A 109 -5.05 -6.63 -2.42
CA LEU A 109 -4.90 -8.10 -2.48
C LEU A 109 -6.23 -8.84 -2.26
N GLN A 110 -7.34 -8.14 -2.28
CA GLN A 110 -8.69 -8.69 -2.11
C GLN A 110 -9.72 -7.78 -2.78
N ASP A 111 -10.90 -8.33 -3.02
CA ASP A 111 -12.09 -7.54 -3.29
C ASP A 111 -12.75 -7.21 -1.96
N SER A 112 -13.12 -5.97 -1.74
CA SER A 112 -13.84 -5.55 -0.52
C SER A 112 -14.52 -4.20 -0.72
N ASP A 113 -15.34 -3.80 0.24
CA ASP A 113 -15.95 -2.47 0.27
C ASP A 113 -15.01 -1.41 0.86
N ASN A 114 -13.84 -1.83 1.35
CA ASN A 114 -12.79 -0.92 1.80
C ASN A 114 -12.01 -0.38 0.60
N GLY A 115 -11.14 0.56 0.82
CA GLY A 115 -10.31 1.11 -0.25
C GLY A 115 -9.57 2.36 0.17
N VAL A 116 -9.04 3.07 -0.82
CA VAL A 116 -8.28 4.29 -0.64
C VAL A 116 -9.14 5.48 -1.04
N TYR A 117 -9.24 6.46 -0.16
CA TYR A 117 -9.94 7.71 -0.46
C TYR A 117 -8.92 8.79 -0.82
N ILE A 118 -9.08 9.37 -2.01
CA ILE A 118 -8.24 10.46 -2.49
C ILE A 118 -8.98 11.77 -2.19
N HIS A 119 -8.52 12.50 -1.18
CA HIS A 119 -9.24 13.68 -0.67
C HIS A 119 -9.20 14.85 -1.65
N ASP A 120 -8.11 15.01 -2.38
CA ASP A 120 -7.93 16.17 -3.26
C ASP A 120 -8.98 16.24 -4.37
N ASP A 121 -9.46 15.12 -4.87
CA ASP A 121 -10.49 15.08 -5.91
C ASP A 121 -11.75 14.30 -5.51
N ASP A 122 -11.89 13.98 -4.22
CA ASP A 122 -13.07 13.31 -3.66
C ASP A 122 -13.37 11.99 -4.37
N THR A 123 -12.32 11.18 -4.59
CA THR A 123 -12.43 9.90 -5.28
C THR A 123 -12.19 8.75 -4.31
N PHE A 124 -13.14 7.80 -4.24
CA PHE A 124 -12.96 6.56 -3.51
C PHE A 124 -12.54 5.45 -4.47
N VAL A 125 -11.38 4.85 -4.23
CA VAL A 125 -10.86 3.72 -5.00
C VAL A 125 -11.14 2.45 -4.21
N LYS A 126 -12.22 1.76 -4.57
CA LYS A 126 -12.62 0.51 -3.92
C LYS A 126 -11.58 -0.58 -4.16
N ASP A 127 -11.36 -1.44 -3.17
CA ASP A 127 -10.49 -2.59 -3.31
C ASP A 127 -11.01 -3.54 -4.39
N VAL A 128 -10.22 -3.72 -5.43
CA VAL A 128 -10.41 -4.75 -6.46
C VAL A 128 -9.10 -5.52 -6.53
N ILE A 129 -9.17 -6.83 -6.40
CA ILE A 129 -7.97 -7.68 -6.35
C ILE A 129 -7.05 -7.44 -7.55
N GLY A 130 -5.78 -7.16 -7.29
CA GLY A 130 -4.77 -6.87 -8.31
C GLY A 130 -4.75 -5.44 -8.83
N GLN A 131 -5.77 -4.64 -8.50
CA GLN A 131 -5.82 -3.22 -8.86
C GLN A 131 -4.99 -2.40 -7.89
N GLY A 132 -4.27 -1.42 -8.41
CA GLY A 132 -3.46 -0.54 -7.58
C GLY A 132 -3.66 0.92 -7.91
N VAL A 133 -3.24 1.75 -6.95
CA VAL A 133 -3.12 3.19 -7.10
C VAL A 133 -1.64 3.50 -7.13
N CYS A 134 -1.16 4.08 -8.22
CA CYS A 134 0.22 4.52 -8.36
C CYS A 134 0.28 6.03 -8.20
N ILE A 135 0.93 6.48 -7.13
CA ILE A 135 1.03 7.90 -6.79
C ILE A 135 2.42 8.38 -7.18
N ASP A 136 2.50 9.50 -7.92
CA ASP A 136 3.76 10.12 -8.30
C ASP A 136 4.22 11.11 -7.23
N GLY A 137 5.44 10.93 -6.74
CA GLY A 137 6.05 11.81 -5.75
C GLY A 137 5.23 11.90 -4.47
N ILE A 138 5.06 13.11 -3.94
CA ILE A 138 4.27 13.36 -2.73
C ILE A 138 2.81 12.98 -2.93
N GLY A 139 2.27 13.28 -4.10
CA GLY A 139 0.91 12.95 -4.47
C GLY A 139 -0.17 13.69 -3.70
N PRO A 140 -1.43 13.26 -3.88
CA PRO A 140 -2.57 13.85 -3.19
C PRO A 140 -2.66 13.37 -1.73
N VAL A 141 -3.41 14.10 -0.93
CA VAL A 141 -3.82 13.65 0.41
C VAL A 141 -4.75 12.46 0.25
N HIS A 142 -4.45 11.36 0.90
CA HIS A 142 -5.25 10.13 0.82
C HIS A 142 -5.31 9.41 2.16
N SER A 143 -6.23 8.48 2.28
CA SER A 143 -6.46 7.74 3.53
C SER A 143 -7.12 6.40 3.27
N VAL A 144 -7.12 5.56 4.30
CA VAL A 144 -7.90 4.32 4.38
C VAL A 144 -8.78 4.43 5.62
N ALA A 145 -10.09 4.48 5.43
CA ALA A 145 -11.05 4.51 6.54
C ALA A 145 -10.98 3.21 7.34
N PRO A 146 -11.46 3.19 8.61
CA PRO A 146 -11.47 1.98 9.41
C PRO A 146 -12.11 0.82 8.64
N VAL A 147 -11.36 -0.29 8.52
CA VAL A 147 -11.78 -1.41 7.70
C VAL A 147 -12.79 -2.30 8.44
N ASN A 148 -13.72 -2.89 7.69
CA ASN A 148 -14.75 -3.77 8.25
C ASN A 148 -14.40 -5.27 8.14
N ARG A 149 -13.27 -5.59 7.54
CA ARG A 149 -12.70 -6.94 7.45
C ARG A 149 -11.19 -6.84 7.30
N LYS A 150 -10.48 -7.94 7.56
CA LYS A 150 -9.03 -7.97 7.37
C LYS A 150 -8.69 -7.61 5.93
N ARG A 151 -7.72 -6.72 5.76
CA ARG A 151 -7.33 -6.18 4.47
C ARG A 151 -5.80 -6.22 4.33
N TYR A 152 -5.33 -6.63 3.17
CA TYR A 152 -3.90 -6.58 2.84
C TYR A 152 -3.69 -5.70 1.62
N SER A 153 -2.58 -4.96 1.61
CA SER A 153 -2.11 -4.26 0.42
C SER A 153 -0.62 -4.50 0.22
N LEU A 154 -0.21 -4.64 -1.04
CA LEU A 154 1.18 -4.76 -1.44
C LEU A 154 1.68 -3.38 -1.85
N VAL A 155 2.81 -2.97 -1.30
CA VAL A 155 3.38 -1.64 -1.54
C VAL A 155 4.74 -1.79 -2.22
N TYR A 156 4.91 -1.08 -3.34
CA TYR A 156 6.19 -0.93 -4.02
C TYR A 156 6.56 0.55 -4.06
N LEU A 157 7.76 0.86 -3.63
CA LEU A 157 8.30 2.22 -3.66
C LEU A 157 9.47 2.29 -4.63
N TYR A 158 9.42 3.26 -5.54
CA TYR A 158 10.43 3.45 -6.59
C TYR A 158 11.12 4.79 -6.42
N GLU A 159 12.42 4.81 -6.68
CA GLU A 159 13.23 6.04 -6.68
C GLU A 159 13.80 6.41 -8.04
#